data_e6c9b355695771dc1dc316469dceab09
#
_entry.id   e6c9b355695771dc1dc316469dceab09
#
_cell.length_a   1.000
_cell.length_b   1.000
_cell.length_c   1.000
_cell.angle_alpha   90.00
_cell.angle_beta   90.00
_cell.angle_gamma   90.00
#
_symmetry.space_group_name_H-M   'P 1'
#
loop_
_entity.id
_entity.type
_entity.pdbx_description
1 polymer ?
#
loop_
_entity_poly.entity_id
_entity_poly.type
_entity_poly.pdbx_seq_one_letter_code
_entity_poly.pdbx_strand_id
1 'polypeptide(L)'
;ADRGQTLKAFQEAEAYNGPSIIFAYAPCIAHGIDMSKTQTEQKRAVEAGYFPLYRYNPANEQPFTWDAKEPKESYQDFIKSEGRYKSLMKTNPSEAEALYEKAEKDAATRMSVFKAVGELLK
;
A
#
# COMPACT_ATOMS: atom_id res chain seq x y z
N ALA A 1 8.23 5.77 2.75
CA ALA A 1 8.68 4.39 2.69
C ALA A 1 9.85 4.20 1.72
N ASP A 2 9.65 4.40 0.44
CA ASP A 2 10.72 4.34 -0.58
C ASP A 2 10.94 5.74 -1.19
N ARG A 3 12.05 6.38 -0.80
CA ARG A 3 12.37 7.75 -1.24
C ARG A 3 12.64 7.82 -2.75
N GLY A 4 13.30 6.80 -3.30
CA GLY A 4 13.62 6.75 -4.72
C GLY A 4 12.36 6.62 -5.57
N GLN A 5 11.45 5.74 -5.19
CA GLN A 5 10.15 5.58 -5.84
C GLN A 5 9.31 6.85 -5.75
N THR A 6 9.25 7.47 -4.57
CA THR A 6 8.52 8.73 -4.38
C THR A 6 9.05 9.84 -5.29
N LEU A 7 10.38 10.01 -5.34
CA LEU A 7 10.99 11.02 -6.20
C LEU A 7 10.66 10.78 -7.68
N LYS A 8 10.77 9.54 -8.15
CA LYS A 8 10.42 9.18 -9.54
C LYS A 8 8.96 9.45 -9.84
N ALA A 9 8.04 9.12 -8.93
CA ALA A 9 6.61 9.39 -9.12
C ALA A 9 6.32 10.88 -9.31
N PHE A 10 6.95 11.74 -8.51
CA PHE A 10 6.83 13.21 -8.67
C PHE A 10 7.45 13.71 -9.96
N GLN A 11 8.65 13.25 -10.30
CA GLN A 11 9.34 13.68 -11.53
C GLN A 11 8.56 13.27 -12.79
N GLU A 12 8.01 12.06 -12.84
CA GLU A 12 7.21 11.60 -13.97
C GLU A 12 5.87 12.33 -14.06
N ALA A 13 5.23 12.61 -12.91
CA ALA A 13 3.98 13.35 -12.87
C ALA A 13 4.17 14.80 -13.36
N GLU A 14 5.29 15.45 -13.01
CA GLU A 14 5.62 16.80 -13.45
C GLU A 14 6.00 16.86 -14.94
N ALA A 15 6.74 15.85 -15.42
CA ALA A 15 7.19 15.80 -16.81
C ALA A 15 6.09 15.44 -17.81
N TYR A 16 4.98 14.85 -17.34
CA TYR A 16 3.88 14.44 -18.20
C TYR A 16 3.09 15.66 -18.69
N ASN A 17 2.94 15.80 -20.01
CA ASN A 17 2.17 16.90 -20.61
C ASN A 17 0.67 16.61 -20.61
N GLY A 18 0.07 16.64 -19.43
CA GLY A 18 -1.36 16.34 -19.21
C GLY A 18 -1.70 16.27 -17.72
N PRO A 19 -2.94 15.95 -17.36
CA PRO A 19 -3.31 15.79 -15.96
C PRO A 19 -2.60 14.59 -15.34
N SER A 20 -2.06 14.76 -14.13
CA SER A 20 -1.40 13.73 -13.36
C SER A 20 -2.02 13.60 -11.98
N ILE A 21 -2.08 12.37 -11.44
CA ILE A 21 -2.61 12.08 -10.11
C ILE A 21 -1.58 11.28 -9.34
N ILE A 22 -1.29 11.71 -8.11
CA ILE A 22 -0.45 10.97 -7.16
C ILE A 22 -1.30 10.57 -5.97
N PHE A 23 -1.41 9.26 -5.71
CA PHE A 23 -2.01 8.72 -4.50
C PHE A 23 -0.92 8.52 -3.46
N ALA A 24 -1.00 9.25 -2.36
CA ALA A 24 -0.03 9.17 -1.28
C ALA A 24 -0.67 8.60 -0.01
N TYR A 25 -0.08 7.53 0.53
CA TYR A 25 -0.45 7.00 1.84
C TYR A 25 0.24 7.80 2.94
N ALA A 26 -0.54 8.32 3.86
CA ALA A 26 -0.05 9.00 5.05
C ALA A 26 -0.77 8.48 6.30
N PRO A 27 -0.06 7.94 7.31
CA PRO A 27 -0.67 7.61 8.58
C PRO A 27 -1.22 8.86 9.28
N CYS A 28 -2.27 8.69 10.07
CA CYS A 28 -2.85 9.77 10.84
C CYS A 28 -3.21 9.32 12.26
N ILE A 29 -3.55 10.28 13.11
CA ILE A 29 -3.95 10.02 14.50
C ILE A 29 -5.15 9.05 14.59
N ALA A 30 -6.06 9.09 13.63
CA ALA A 30 -7.22 8.20 13.57
C ALA A 30 -6.85 6.72 13.34
N HIS A 31 -5.64 6.42 12.86
CA HIS A 31 -5.16 5.04 12.77
C HIS A 31 -4.84 4.43 14.14
N GLY A 32 -4.75 5.26 15.20
CA GLY A 32 -4.42 4.79 16.55
C GLY A 32 -2.98 4.29 16.67
N ILE A 33 -2.06 5.01 16.06
CA ILE A 33 -0.62 4.75 16.10
C ILE A 33 0.11 5.82 16.92
N ASP A 34 1.33 5.52 17.32
CA ASP A 34 2.26 6.51 17.82
C ASP A 34 2.77 7.38 16.67
N MET A 35 2.35 8.64 16.60
CA MET A 35 2.69 9.55 15.51
C MET A 35 4.18 9.86 15.41
N SER A 36 4.97 9.64 16.47
CA SER A 36 6.43 9.74 16.38
C SER A 36 7.05 8.66 15.49
N LYS A 37 6.33 7.58 15.23
CA LYS A 37 6.72 6.43 14.39
C LYS A 37 6.10 6.44 12.99
N THR A 38 5.52 7.56 12.58
CA THR A 38 4.82 7.72 11.28
C THR A 38 5.64 7.19 10.10
N GLN A 39 6.93 7.52 10.03
CA GLN A 39 7.79 7.06 8.92
C GLN A 39 8.02 5.54 8.94
N THR A 40 8.15 4.96 10.12
CA THR A 40 8.25 3.50 10.27
C THR A 40 6.95 2.83 9.84
N GLU A 41 5.80 3.39 10.23
CA GLU A 41 4.50 2.85 9.87
C GLU A 41 4.23 2.91 8.36
N GLN A 42 4.61 3.99 7.69
CA GLN A 42 4.58 4.07 6.22
C GLN A 42 5.41 2.98 5.55
N LYS A 43 6.62 2.73 6.08
CA LYS A 43 7.49 1.68 5.57
C LYS A 43 6.87 0.30 5.77
N ARG A 44 6.33 0.03 6.96
CA ARG A 44 5.63 -1.22 7.30
C ARG A 44 4.42 -1.46 6.39
N ALA A 45 3.62 -0.43 6.09
CA ALA A 45 2.49 -0.53 5.17
C ALA A 45 2.91 -1.03 3.77
N VAL A 46 4.07 -0.60 3.29
CA VAL A 46 4.62 -1.08 2.01
C VAL A 46 5.19 -2.49 2.15
N GLU A 47 5.97 -2.77 3.20
CA GLU A 47 6.62 -4.06 3.43
C GLU A 47 5.61 -5.18 3.75
N ALA A 48 4.44 -4.86 4.28
CA ALA A 48 3.34 -5.80 4.51
C ALA A 48 2.41 -6.01 3.30
N GLY A 49 2.64 -5.30 2.18
CA GLY A 49 1.75 -5.35 1.01
C GLY A 49 0.39 -4.66 1.22
N TYR A 50 0.26 -3.87 2.29
CA TYR A 50 -0.94 -3.08 2.55
C TYR A 50 -1.11 -1.95 1.53
N PHE A 51 -0.02 -1.27 1.17
CA PHE A 51 0.02 -0.21 0.17
C PHE A 51 1.05 -0.53 -0.93
N PRO A 52 0.64 -1.19 -2.03
CA PRO A 52 1.53 -1.54 -3.12
C PRO A 52 1.97 -0.28 -3.88
N LEU A 53 3.24 -0.26 -4.29
CA LEU A 53 3.82 0.84 -5.06
C LEU A 53 3.83 0.49 -6.55
N TYR A 54 3.28 1.38 -7.37
CA TYR A 54 3.31 1.27 -8.83
C TYR A 54 3.19 2.66 -9.47
N ARG A 55 3.55 2.76 -10.72
CA ARG A 55 3.39 3.96 -11.55
C ARG A 55 2.77 3.58 -12.89
N TYR A 56 2.03 4.50 -13.47
CA TYR A 56 1.45 4.36 -14.80
C TYR A 56 1.68 5.64 -15.57
N ASN A 57 2.35 5.54 -16.73
CA ASN A 57 2.55 6.66 -17.64
C ASN A 57 2.26 6.20 -19.08
N PRO A 58 1.14 6.66 -19.68
CA PRO A 58 0.73 6.22 -21.01
C PRO A 58 1.65 6.70 -22.14
N ALA A 59 2.57 7.63 -21.86
CA ALA A 59 3.55 8.11 -22.83
C ALA A 59 4.77 7.18 -22.98
N ASN A 60 4.95 6.23 -22.07
CA ASN A 60 6.06 5.27 -22.13
C ASN A 60 5.71 4.06 -23.01
N GLU A 61 6.71 3.44 -23.62
CA GLU A 61 6.56 2.17 -24.34
C GLU A 61 6.02 1.05 -23.42
N GLN A 62 6.43 1.07 -22.17
CA GLN A 62 5.88 0.23 -21.10
C GLN A 62 5.18 1.12 -20.10
N PRO A 63 3.86 1.32 -20.23
CA PRO A 63 3.15 2.30 -19.45
C PRO A 63 3.10 2.00 -17.96
N PHE A 64 3.03 0.72 -17.59
CA PHE A 64 2.90 0.27 -16.21
C PHE A 64 4.26 -0.15 -15.63
N THR A 65 4.60 0.41 -14.48
CA THR A 65 5.80 0.05 -13.70
C THR A 65 5.39 -0.46 -12.33
N TRP A 66 5.69 -1.72 -12.04
CA TRP A 66 5.53 -2.30 -10.73
C TRP A 66 6.76 -2.01 -9.86
N ASP A 67 6.61 -1.16 -8.86
CA ASP A 67 7.69 -0.76 -7.95
C ASP A 67 7.67 -1.54 -6.62
N ALA A 68 6.57 -2.22 -6.30
CA ALA A 68 6.45 -2.96 -5.06
C ALA A 68 7.35 -4.20 -5.06
N LYS A 69 7.98 -4.44 -3.93
CA LYS A 69 8.75 -5.66 -3.64
C LYS A 69 7.82 -6.71 -3.05
N GLU A 70 8.30 -7.96 -3.02
CA GLU A 70 7.59 -9.02 -2.29
C GLU A 70 7.50 -8.64 -0.81
N PRO A 71 6.33 -8.89 -0.17
CA PRO A 71 6.13 -8.59 1.23
C PRO A 71 7.19 -9.23 2.13
N LYS A 72 7.68 -8.48 3.09
CA LYS A 72 8.69 -8.91 4.07
C LYS A 72 8.16 -8.95 5.49
N GLU A 73 7.04 -8.29 5.73
CA GLU A 73 6.35 -8.23 7.01
C GLU A 73 5.00 -8.93 6.91
N SER A 74 4.55 -9.53 8.01
CA SER A 74 3.21 -10.10 8.12
C SER A 74 2.15 -9.01 7.97
N TYR A 75 1.22 -9.21 7.06
CA TYR A 75 0.08 -8.31 6.87
C TYR A 75 -0.76 -8.17 8.15
N GLN A 76 -1.01 -9.28 8.82
CA GLN A 76 -1.80 -9.28 10.05
C GLN A 76 -1.08 -8.58 11.20
N ASP A 77 0.25 -8.76 11.34
CA ASP A 77 1.03 -8.04 12.37
C ASP A 77 1.02 -6.53 12.12
N PHE A 78 1.07 -6.12 10.85
CA PHE A 78 0.94 -4.72 10.49
C PHE A 78 -0.44 -4.16 10.87
N ILE A 79 -1.55 -4.74 10.40
CA ILE A 79 -2.89 -4.21 10.69
C ILE A 79 -3.22 -4.29 12.19
N LYS A 80 -2.81 -5.36 12.88
CA LYS A 80 -3.01 -5.53 14.32
C LYS A 80 -2.15 -4.57 15.17
N SER A 81 -1.17 -3.88 14.58
CA SER A 81 -0.42 -2.81 15.25
C SER A 81 -1.20 -1.51 15.36
N GLU A 82 -2.14 -1.25 14.46
CA GLU A 82 -2.94 -0.03 14.44
C GLU A 82 -4.19 -0.12 15.33
N GLY A 83 -4.47 0.94 16.08
CA GLY A 83 -5.61 1.00 17.01
C GLY A 83 -6.96 0.81 16.34
N ARG A 84 -7.13 1.32 15.11
CA ARG A 84 -8.37 1.17 14.33
C ARG A 84 -8.74 -0.30 14.07
N TYR A 85 -7.77 -1.17 13.84
CA TYR A 85 -8.00 -2.61 13.68
C TYR A 85 -8.07 -3.34 15.02
N LYS A 86 -7.24 -2.95 16.01
CA LYS A 86 -7.30 -3.51 17.38
C LYS A 86 -8.67 -3.34 18.02
N SER A 87 -9.37 -2.25 17.70
CA SER A 87 -10.71 -2.01 18.25
C SER A 87 -11.71 -3.09 17.87
N LEU A 88 -11.53 -3.73 16.70
CA LEU A 88 -12.38 -4.83 16.26
C LEU A 88 -12.34 -6.04 17.20
N MET A 89 -11.16 -6.36 17.74
CA MET A 89 -11.02 -7.43 18.76
C MET A 89 -11.81 -7.15 20.04
N LYS A 90 -12.08 -5.87 20.34
CA LYS A 90 -12.86 -5.48 21.51
C LYS A 90 -14.35 -5.40 21.22
N THR A 91 -14.74 -4.95 20.02
CA THR A 91 -16.13 -4.72 19.64
C THR A 91 -16.80 -5.96 19.06
N ASN A 92 -16.04 -6.81 18.35
CA ASN A 92 -16.56 -8.04 17.72
C ASN A 92 -15.50 -9.16 17.73
N PRO A 93 -15.12 -9.68 18.90
CA PRO A 93 -14.04 -10.66 19.04
C PRO A 93 -14.32 -11.98 18.32
N SER A 94 -15.58 -12.38 18.17
CA SER A 94 -15.97 -13.64 17.50
C SER A 94 -15.68 -13.66 16.00
N GLU A 95 -15.66 -12.50 15.34
CA GLU A 95 -15.45 -12.39 13.89
C GLU A 95 -14.11 -11.75 13.53
N ALA A 96 -13.43 -11.13 14.49
CA ALA A 96 -12.25 -10.34 14.23
C ALA A 96 -11.15 -11.12 13.50
N GLU A 97 -10.85 -12.34 13.91
CA GLU A 97 -9.82 -13.16 13.28
C GLU A 97 -10.19 -13.53 11.83
N ALA A 98 -11.44 -13.92 11.58
CA ALA A 98 -11.92 -14.23 10.23
C ALA A 98 -11.85 -13.00 9.31
N LEU A 99 -12.12 -11.81 9.83
CA LEU A 99 -12.02 -10.54 9.10
C LEU A 99 -10.57 -10.17 8.80
N TYR A 100 -9.62 -10.42 9.72
CA TYR A 100 -8.20 -10.20 9.46
C TYR A 100 -7.65 -11.14 8.38
N GLU A 101 -8.02 -12.43 8.44
CA GLU A 101 -7.65 -13.39 7.40
C GLU A 101 -8.23 -13.01 6.03
N LYS A 102 -9.48 -12.56 6.01
CA LYS A 102 -10.11 -12.07 4.78
C LYS A 102 -9.38 -10.85 4.24
N ALA A 103 -9.05 -9.87 5.08
CA ALA A 103 -8.34 -8.66 4.67
C ALA A 103 -6.95 -8.99 4.08
N GLU A 104 -6.24 -9.96 4.64
CA GLU A 104 -4.95 -10.43 4.12
C GLU A 104 -5.11 -11.09 2.74
N LYS A 105 -6.10 -11.98 2.57
CA LYS A 105 -6.42 -12.61 1.27
C LYS A 105 -6.82 -11.58 0.22
N ASP A 106 -7.63 -10.60 0.61
CA ASP A 106 -8.06 -9.50 -0.30
C ASP A 106 -6.85 -8.64 -0.71
N ALA A 107 -5.90 -8.38 0.19
CA ALA A 107 -4.67 -7.66 -0.14
C ALA A 107 -3.78 -8.45 -1.11
N ALA A 108 -3.60 -9.74 -0.89
CA ALA A 108 -2.85 -10.62 -1.79
C ALA A 108 -3.50 -10.70 -3.18
N THR A 109 -4.82 -10.82 -3.24
CA THR A 109 -5.59 -10.81 -4.49
C THR A 109 -5.41 -9.49 -5.23
N ARG A 110 -5.51 -8.36 -4.54
CA ARG A 110 -5.29 -7.02 -5.12
C ARG A 110 -3.90 -6.88 -5.72
N MET A 111 -2.85 -7.35 -5.04
CA MET A 111 -1.49 -7.35 -5.57
C MET A 111 -1.37 -8.20 -6.85
N SER A 112 -1.99 -9.37 -6.86
CA SER A 112 -2.00 -10.26 -8.04
C SER A 112 -2.71 -9.62 -9.22
N VAL A 113 -3.85 -8.95 -8.99
CA VAL A 113 -4.60 -8.22 -10.02
C VAL A 113 -3.75 -7.09 -10.60
N PHE A 114 -3.08 -6.28 -9.77
CA PHE A 114 -2.22 -5.21 -10.28
C PHE A 114 -1.03 -5.73 -11.10
N LYS A 115 -0.41 -6.84 -10.67
CA LYS A 115 0.64 -7.50 -11.46
C LYS A 115 0.10 -7.98 -12.82
N ALA A 116 -1.07 -8.61 -12.84
CA ALA A 116 -1.71 -9.07 -14.09
C ALA A 116 -2.06 -7.92 -15.03
N VAL A 117 -2.60 -6.81 -14.50
CA VAL A 117 -2.84 -5.59 -15.29
C VAL A 117 -1.53 -5.07 -15.89
N GLY A 118 -0.44 -5.06 -15.11
CA GLY A 118 0.89 -4.67 -15.62
C GLY A 118 1.38 -5.54 -16.76
N GLU A 119 1.10 -6.85 -16.75
CA GLU A 119 1.44 -7.76 -17.85
C GLU A 119 0.61 -7.50 -19.11
N LEU A 120 -0.66 -7.11 -18.96
CA LEU A 120 -1.55 -6.79 -20.07
C LEU A 120 -1.22 -5.45 -20.75
N LEU A 121 -0.51 -4.57 -20.07
CA LEU A 121 -0.14 -3.24 -20.54
C LEU A 121 1.31 -3.15 -21.05
N LYS A 122 1.96 -4.27 -21.29
CA LYS A 122 3.31 -4.35 -21.86
C LYS A 122 3.35 -4.20 -23.36
#